data_f2beaaf235c4200c10ed76d7b7cd14b2
#
_entry.id   f2beaaf235c4200c10ed76d7b7cd14b2
#
_cell.length_a   1.000
_cell.length_b   1.000
_cell.length_c   1.000
_cell.angle_alpha   90.00
_cell.angle_beta   90.00
_cell.angle_gamma   90.00
#
_symmetry.space_group_name_H-M   'P 1'
#
loop_
_entity.id
_entity.type
_entity.pdbx_description
1 polymer ?
#
loop_
_entity_poly.entity_id
_entity_poly.type
_entity_poly.pdbx_seq_one_letter_code
_entity_poly.pdbx_strand_id
1 'polypeptide(L)'
;MTPERYDRLTSVLNKRQPDITVVLENVFDPHNISAVMRTCDAVGLQDIYILNTRIPRHKKWGARSSSSAAKWLTIHQYTDAAECFAELRKHYRKIYTTHLSSDAAGLHQLNLAEPVALVFGNEHSGVSEEIIAMADG
;
A
#
# COMPACT_ATOMS: atom_id res chain seq x y z
N MET A 1 -9.39 0.81 -29.68
CA MET A 1 -9.06 -0.34 -28.79
C MET A 1 -9.64 -1.61 -29.39
N THR A 2 -8.84 -2.67 -29.44
CA THR A 2 -9.33 -3.95 -29.97
C THR A 2 -10.25 -4.64 -28.95
N PRO A 3 -11.19 -5.50 -29.39
CA PRO A 3 -12.03 -6.27 -28.49
C PRO A 3 -11.22 -7.15 -27.51
N GLU A 4 -10.13 -7.75 -27.98
CA GLU A 4 -9.25 -8.58 -27.14
C GLU A 4 -8.60 -7.74 -26.02
N ARG A 5 -8.17 -6.54 -26.33
CA ARG A 5 -7.58 -5.63 -25.34
C ARG A 5 -8.61 -5.18 -24.32
N TYR A 6 -9.82 -4.85 -24.79
CA TYR A 6 -10.92 -4.47 -23.90
C TYR A 6 -11.27 -5.61 -22.94
N ASP A 7 -11.40 -6.83 -23.46
CA ASP A 7 -11.72 -8.00 -22.65
C ASP A 7 -10.64 -8.29 -21.62
N ARG A 8 -9.37 -8.11 -21.99
CA ARG A 8 -8.25 -8.28 -21.05
C ARG A 8 -8.27 -7.25 -19.94
N LEU A 9 -8.50 -5.98 -20.27
CA LEU A 9 -8.59 -4.91 -19.28
C LEU A 9 -9.75 -5.15 -18.32
N THR A 10 -10.91 -5.51 -18.83
CA THR A 10 -12.09 -5.82 -18.02
C THR A 10 -11.83 -7.00 -17.10
N SER A 11 -11.21 -8.06 -17.60
CA SER A 11 -10.85 -9.23 -16.80
C SER A 11 -9.90 -8.88 -15.67
N VAL A 12 -8.89 -8.04 -15.93
CA VAL A 12 -7.94 -7.58 -14.90
C VAL A 12 -8.67 -6.78 -13.82
N LEU A 13 -9.51 -5.82 -14.21
CA LEU A 13 -10.26 -5.00 -13.26
C LEU A 13 -11.19 -5.85 -12.38
N ASN A 14 -11.85 -6.84 -12.96
CA ASN A 14 -12.77 -7.71 -12.24
C ASN A 14 -12.06 -8.60 -11.20
N LYS A 15 -10.76 -8.79 -11.34
CA LYS A 15 -9.95 -9.57 -10.39
C LYS A 15 -9.29 -8.72 -9.30
N ARG A 16 -9.45 -7.38 -9.37
CA ARG A 16 -8.88 -6.49 -8.36
C ARG A 16 -9.61 -6.64 -7.03
N GLN A 17 -8.87 -6.43 -5.94
CA GLN A 17 -9.36 -6.53 -4.57
C GLN A 17 -9.45 -5.12 -3.98
N PRO A 18 -10.64 -4.50 -3.94
CA PRO A 18 -10.77 -3.15 -3.41
C PRO A 18 -10.71 -3.09 -1.88
N ASP A 19 -10.85 -4.21 -1.21
CA ASP A 19 -10.97 -4.29 0.24
C ASP A 19 -9.63 -4.41 0.97
N ILE A 20 -8.54 -4.37 0.24
CA ILE A 20 -7.20 -4.42 0.84
C ILE A 20 -6.29 -3.41 0.15
N THR A 21 -5.48 -2.74 0.94
CA THR A 21 -4.45 -1.84 0.43
C THR A 21 -3.18 -1.93 1.25
N VAL A 22 -2.12 -1.35 0.72
CA VAL A 22 -0.82 -1.26 1.35
C VAL A 22 -0.45 0.22 1.50
N VAL A 23 0.08 0.57 2.66
CA VAL A 23 0.61 1.90 2.94
C VAL A 23 2.11 1.77 3.15
N LEU A 24 2.90 2.53 2.40
CA LEU A 24 4.35 2.55 2.52
C LEU A 24 4.76 3.84 3.23
N GLU A 25 5.18 3.72 4.49
CA GLU A 25 5.57 4.86 5.31
C GLU A 25 7.06 5.07 5.27
N ASN A 26 7.48 6.22 4.70
CA ASN A 26 8.88 6.64 4.65
C ASN A 26 9.82 5.56 4.08
N VAL A 27 9.36 4.84 3.07
CA VAL A 27 10.19 3.89 2.34
C VAL A 27 11.12 4.71 1.44
N PHE A 28 12.41 4.68 1.74
CA PHE A 28 13.40 5.56 1.11
C PHE A 28 13.72 5.14 -0.31
N ASP A 29 13.94 3.83 -0.53
CA ASP A 29 14.43 3.33 -1.81
C ASP A 29 13.28 3.21 -2.83
N PRO A 30 13.33 3.97 -3.95
CA PRO A 30 12.30 3.85 -4.99
C PRO A 30 12.18 2.45 -5.60
N HIS A 31 13.27 1.66 -5.59
CA HIS A 31 13.24 0.29 -6.09
C HIS A 31 12.40 -0.62 -5.18
N ASN A 32 12.41 -0.39 -3.88
CA ASN A 32 11.57 -1.13 -2.95
C ASN A 32 10.10 -0.79 -3.16
N ILE A 33 9.79 0.49 -3.39
CA ILE A 33 8.42 0.92 -3.72
C ILE A 33 7.96 0.24 -5.01
N SER A 34 8.79 0.25 -6.03
CA SER A 34 8.46 -0.37 -7.32
C SER A 34 8.26 -1.88 -7.21
N ALA A 35 9.05 -2.54 -6.38
CA ALA A 35 8.90 -3.98 -6.13
C ALA A 35 7.56 -4.28 -5.45
N VAL A 36 7.16 -3.46 -4.48
CA VAL A 36 5.84 -3.58 -3.83
C VAL A 36 4.72 -3.32 -4.84
N MET A 37 4.84 -2.29 -5.67
CA MET A 37 3.86 -2.00 -6.72
C MET A 37 3.68 -3.19 -7.66
N ARG A 38 4.77 -3.82 -8.07
CA ARG A 38 4.71 -4.98 -8.94
C ARG A 38 4.00 -6.16 -8.26
N THR A 39 4.29 -6.39 -6.98
CA THR A 39 3.62 -7.43 -6.21
C THR A 39 2.12 -7.12 -6.07
N CYS A 40 1.76 -5.89 -5.74
CA CYS A 40 0.37 -5.46 -5.63
C CYS A 40 -0.39 -5.67 -6.93
N ASP A 41 0.20 -5.28 -8.05
CA ASP A 41 -0.39 -5.50 -9.37
C ASP A 41 -0.61 -7.00 -9.64
N ALA A 42 0.38 -7.82 -9.33
CA ALA A 42 0.33 -9.27 -9.56
C ALA A 42 -0.76 -9.96 -8.74
N VAL A 43 -1.00 -9.52 -7.50
CA VAL A 43 -2.01 -10.12 -6.61
C VAL A 43 -3.37 -9.43 -6.68
N GLY A 44 -3.50 -8.40 -7.48
CA GLY A 44 -4.78 -7.76 -7.75
C GLY A 44 -5.17 -6.61 -6.82
N LEU A 45 -4.22 -6.02 -6.09
CA LEU A 45 -4.49 -4.78 -5.36
C LEU A 45 -4.53 -3.61 -6.35
N GLN A 46 -5.53 -2.74 -6.21
CA GLN A 46 -5.66 -1.57 -7.08
C GLN A 46 -5.06 -0.33 -6.46
N ASP A 47 -5.32 -0.10 -5.18
CA ASP A 47 -4.91 1.12 -4.48
C ASP A 47 -3.66 0.87 -3.65
N ILE A 48 -2.74 1.85 -3.67
CA ILE A 48 -1.54 1.85 -2.85
C ILE A 48 -1.34 3.26 -2.33
N TYR A 49 -0.92 3.38 -1.07
CA TYR A 49 -0.72 4.67 -0.40
C TYR A 49 0.75 4.85 -0.08
N ILE A 50 1.28 6.01 -0.41
CA ILE A 50 2.67 6.37 -0.12
C ILE A 50 2.65 7.57 0.81
N LEU A 51 3.13 7.38 2.03
CA LEU A 51 3.16 8.38 3.08
C LEU A 51 4.61 8.75 3.41
N ASN A 52 5.02 9.95 3.05
CA ASN A 52 6.37 10.45 3.28
C ASN A 52 6.30 11.66 4.21
N THR A 53 6.47 11.41 5.51
CA THR A 53 6.46 12.45 6.54
C THR A 53 7.87 12.92 6.92
N ARG A 54 8.88 12.04 6.76
CA ARG A 54 10.27 12.29 7.16
C ARG A 54 11.24 12.34 5.99
N ILE A 55 10.79 11.89 4.82
CA ILE A 55 11.58 11.93 3.59
C ILE A 55 10.85 12.75 2.54
N PRO A 56 11.56 13.33 1.56
CA PRO A 56 10.91 14.08 0.50
C PRO A 56 10.09 13.16 -0.40
N ARG A 57 9.09 13.75 -1.07
CA ARG A 57 8.29 13.04 -2.04
C ARG A 57 9.16 12.49 -3.15
N HIS A 58 8.92 11.25 -3.53
CA HIS A 58 9.66 10.63 -4.62
C HIS A 58 9.31 11.29 -5.95
N LYS A 59 10.33 11.59 -6.74
CA LYS A 59 10.17 12.15 -8.10
C LYS A 59 9.90 11.06 -9.12
N LYS A 60 10.48 9.88 -8.89
CA LYS A 60 10.37 8.71 -9.77
C LYS A 60 10.26 7.44 -8.94
N TRP A 61 9.54 6.48 -9.49
CA TRP A 61 9.61 5.10 -9.03
C TRP A 61 10.73 4.40 -9.80
N GLY A 62 11.31 3.37 -9.24
CA GLY A 62 12.35 2.60 -9.92
C GLY A 62 11.79 1.94 -11.18
N ALA A 63 11.98 2.59 -12.34
CA ALA A 63 11.33 2.22 -13.59
C ALA A 63 11.58 0.77 -14.02
N ARG A 64 12.79 0.26 -13.80
CA ARG A 64 13.14 -1.11 -14.15
C ARG A 64 12.49 -2.15 -13.24
N SER A 65 12.26 -1.78 -11.98
CA SER A 65 11.67 -2.67 -10.97
C SER A 65 10.15 -2.77 -11.11
N SER A 66 9.49 -1.66 -11.45
CA SER A 66 8.03 -1.62 -11.56
C SER A 66 7.52 -2.01 -12.94
N SER A 67 8.37 -1.93 -13.97
CA SER A 67 7.94 -2.07 -15.36
C SER A 67 6.76 -1.16 -15.64
N SER A 68 5.61 -1.71 -16.01
CA SER A 68 4.37 -0.96 -16.24
C SER A 68 3.41 -1.01 -15.04
N ALA A 69 3.80 -1.59 -13.90
CA ALA A 69 2.88 -1.80 -12.77
C ALA A 69 2.26 -0.49 -12.27
N ALA A 70 3.07 0.59 -12.17
CA ALA A 70 2.59 1.88 -11.73
C ALA A 70 1.46 2.46 -12.60
N LYS A 71 1.39 2.07 -13.88
CA LYS A 71 0.34 2.51 -14.79
C LYS A 71 -1.03 1.90 -14.48
N TRP A 72 -1.03 0.73 -13.84
CA TRP A 72 -2.24 -0.04 -13.55
C TRP A 72 -2.77 0.17 -12.14
N LEU A 73 -1.95 0.80 -11.27
CA LEU A 73 -2.30 1.06 -9.88
C LEU A 73 -2.77 2.50 -9.70
N THR A 74 -3.65 2.70 -8.73
CA THR A 74 -4.02 4.03 -8.26
C THR A 74 -3.12 4.37 -7.08
N ILE A 75 -2.20 5.31 -7.27
CA ILE A 75 -1.20 5.68 -6.27
C ILE A 75 -1.64 6.96 -5.57
N HIS A 76 -1.85 6.87 -4.26
CA HIS A 76 -2.21 7.99 -3.41
C HIS A 76 -0.99 8.44 -2.64
N GLN A 77 -0.62 9.70 -2.73
CA GLN A 77 0.57 10.23 -2.08
C GLN A 77 0.20 11.24 -1.02
N TYR A 78 0.77 11.07 0.17
CA TYR A 78 0.54 11.94 1.33
C TYR A 78 1.85 12.33 1.99
N THR A 79 1.86 13.52 2.57
CA THR A 79 2.98 14.02 3.38
C THR A 79 2.57 14.25 4.83
N ASP A 80 1.29 14.10 5.14
CA ASP A 80 0.74 14.24 6.50
C ASP A 80 0.02 12.96 6.91
N ALA A 81 0.41 12.41 8.05
CA ALA A 81 -0.15 11.16 8.57
C ALA A 81 -1.65 11.28 8.87
N ALA A 82 -2.08 12.40 9.45
CA ALA A 82 -3.49 12.61 9.79
C ALA A 82 -4.37 12.63 8.54
N GLU A 83 -3.94 13.31 7.48
CA GLU A 83 -4.67 13.33 6.20
C GLU A 83 -4.74 11.95 5.56
N CYS A 84 -3.62 11.23 5.57
CA CYS A 84 -3.57 9.88 5.01
C CYS A 84 -4.55 8.95 5.75
N PHE A 85 -4.51 8.96 7.08
CA PHE A 85 -5.38 8.11 7.88
C PHE A 85 -6.85 8.51 7.78
N ALA A 86 -7.15 9.79 7.67
CA ALA A 86 -8.53 10.24 7.43
C ALA A 86 -9.08 9.65 6.14
N GLU A 87 -8.28 9.63 5.08
CA GLU A 87 -8.69 9.02 3.82
C GLU A 87 -8.79 7.50 3.92
N LEU A 88 -7.83 6.85 4.57
CA LEU A 88 -7.88 5.41 4.78
C LEU A 88 -9.13 4.98 5.55
N ARG A 89 -9.51 5.72 6.59
CA ARG A 89 -10.68 5.40 7.41
C ARG A 89 -12.01 5.48 6.66
N LYS A 90 -12.05 6.18 5.52
CA LYS A 90 -13.24 6.22 4.66
C LYS A 90 -13.45 4.92 3.90
N HIS A 91 -12.38 4.17 3.64
CA HIS A 91 -12.40 2.99 2.77
C HIS A 91 -12.07 1.69 3.48
N TYR A 92 -11.31 1.75 4.58
CA TYR A 92 -10.82 0.56 5.28
C TYR A 92 -11.23 0.59 6.74
N ARG A 93 -11.73 -0.53 7.21
CA ARG A 93 -12.24 -0.64 8.57
C ARG A 93 -11.12 -0.79 9.59
N LYS A 94 -10.06 -1.51 9.23
CA LYS A 94 -8.91 -1.76 10.08
C LYS A 94 -7.62 -1.32 9.39
N ILE A 95 -6.72 -0.75 10.18
CA ILE A 95 -5.37 -0.37 9.75
C ILE A 95 -4.40 -1.07 10.68
N TYR A 96 -3.61 -1.98 10.12
CA TYR A 96 -2.61 -2.74 10.87
C TYR A 96 -1.21 -2.31 10.45
N THR A 97 -0.27 -2.33 11.41
CA THR A 97 1.14 -2.01 11.17
C THR A 97 1.98 -3.27 11.30
N THR A 98 3.05 -3.32 10.51
CA THR A 98 4.05 -4.38 10.63
C THR A 98 5.16 -3.93 11.57
N HIS A 99 5.20 -4.48 12.79
CA HIS A 99 6.26 -4.19 13.74
C HIS A 99 6.39 -5.34 14.74
N LEU A 100 7.54 -5.40 15.40
CA LEU A 100 7.79 -6.39 16.44
C LEU A 100 7.36 -5.81 17.80
N SER A 101 6.45 -6.50 18.45
CA SER A 101 6.03 -6.15 19.81
C SER A 101 5.51 -7.40 20.51
N SER A 102 5.46 -7.34 21.84
CA SER A 102 4.92 -8.46 22.64
C SER A 102 3.42 -8.69 22.39
N ASP A 103 2.73 -7.64 21.93
CA ASP A 103 1.29 -7.69 21.64
C ASP A 103 0.99 -7.97 20.16
N ALA A 104 2.03 -8.14 19.33
CA ALA A 104 1.84 -8.37 17.90
C ALA A 104 1.18 -9.72 17.64
N ALA A 105 0.15 -9.70 16.79
CA ALA A 105 -0.48 -10.91 16.27
C ALA A 105 0.23 -11.40 15.03
N GLY A 106 0.25 -12.72 14.81
CA GLY A 106 0.73 -13.26 13.54
C GLY A 106 -0.22 -12.88 12.41
N LEU A 107 0.33 -12.69 11.20
CA LEU A 107 -0.46 -12.30 10.03
C LEU A 107 -1.68 -13.21 9.81
N HIS A 108 -1.49 -14.51 9.99
CA HIS A 108 -2.56 -15.50 9.79
C HIS A 108 -3.61 -15.50 10.89
N GLN A 109 -3.38 -14.76 11.97
CA GLN A 109 -4.32 -14.62 13.09
C GLN A 109 -5.25 -13.42 12.90
N LEU A 110 -4.96 -12.55 11.92
CA LEU A 110 -5.74 -11.35 11.64
C LEU A 110 -7.00 -11.71 10.86
N ASN A 111 -8.09 -10.97 11.14
CA ASN A 111 -9.28 -11.05 10.31
C ASN A 111 -9.11 -10.15 9.09
N LEU A 112 -8.76 -10.74 7.96
CA LEU A 112 -8.59 -10.05 6.69
C LEU A 112 -9.85 -10.10 5.81
N ALA A 113 -10.98 -10.58 6.35
CA ALA A 113 -12.25 -10.59 5.64
C ALA A 113 -12.91 -9.21 5.58
N GLU A 114 -12.57 -8.31 6.50
CA GLU A 114 -13.01 -6.91 6.49
C GLU A 114 -12.06 -6.07 5.62
N PRO A 115 -12.53 -4.89 5.13
CA PRO A 115 -11.63 -3.95 4.45
C PRO A 115 -10.47 -3.54 5.35
N VAL A 116 -9.23 -3.74 4.86
CA VAL A 116 -8.02 -3.59 5.67
C VAL A 116 -6.92 -2.86 4.91
N ALA A 117 -6.19 -2.00 5.64
CA ALA A 117 -4.95 -1.38 5.19
C ALA A 117 -3.79 -1.94 6.00
N LEU A 118 -2.71 -2.32 5.32
CA LEU A 118 -1.49 -2.84 5.94
C LEU A 118 -0.37 -1.81 5.75
N VAL A 119 0.20 -1.34 6.85
CA VAL A 119 1.26 -0.33 6.84
C VAL A 119 2.62 -0.99 6.98
N PHE A 120 3.49 -0.72 6.02
CA PHE A 120 4.89 -1.13 6.03
C PHE A 120 5.77 0.10 6.20
N GLY A 121 6.81 -0.02 6.98
CA GLY A 121 7.66 1.11 7.35
C GLY A 121 8.98 1.17 6.61
N ASN A 122 9.81 2.12 7.05
CA ASN A 122 11.15 2.34 6.55
C ASN A 122 12.02 1.10 6.69
N GLU A 123 12.94 0.90 5.76
CA GLU A 123 13.82 -0.28 5.68
C GLU A 123 14.73 -0.43 6.91
N HIS A 124 15.04 0.67 7.60
CA HIS A 124 15.91 0.69 8.77
C HIS A 124 15.15 0.87 10.08
N SER A 125 14.23 1.83 10.12
CA SER A 125 13.53 2.23 11.34
C SER A 125 12.17 1.58 11.53
N GLY A 126 11.63 0.92 10.51
CA GLY A 126 10.30 0.33 10.55
C GLY A 126 9.20 1.38 10.54
N VAL A 127 8.02 0.99 11.01
CA VAL A 127 6.86 1.90 11.14
C VAL A 127 7.10 2.84 12.31
N SER A 128 6.80 4.13 12.14
CA SER A 128 6.97 5.12 13.20
C SER A 128 5.99 4.90 14.36
N GLU A 129 6.38 5.36 15.54
CA GLU A 129 5.52 5.27 16.73
C GLU A 129 4.23 6.06 16.56
N GLU A 130 4.28 7.19 15.85
CA GLU A 130 3.10 7.99 15.53
C GLU A 130 2.06 7.16 14.78
N ILE A 131 2.49 6.43 13.77
CA ILE A 131 1.60 5.59 12.97
C ILE A 131 1.08 4.40 13.78
N ILE A 132 1.94 3.77 14.58
CA ILE A 132 1.53 2.66 15.47
C ILE A 132 0.43 3.14 16.43
N ALA A 133 0.56 4.34 16.97
CA ALA A 133 -0.45 4.90 17.89
C ALA A 133 -1.79 5.18 17.20
N MET A 134 -1.77 5.50 15.91
CA MET A 134 -2.98 5.78 15.12
C MET A 134 -3.66 4.52 14.58
N ALA A 135 -2.95 3.43 14.50
CA ALA A 135 -3.42 2.17 13.91
C ALA A 135 -4.23 1.32 14.90
N ASP A 136 -4.84 0.28 14.38
CA ASP A 136 -5.64 -0.67 15.18
C ASP A 136 -4.82 -1.84 15.72
N GLY A 137 -3.61 -1.97 15.21
CA GLY A 137 -2.72 -3.05 15.65
C GLY A 137 -1.49 -3.19 14.79
#